data_f3e063bb56d140369a008cb8254ce619
#
_entry.id   f3e063bb56d140369a008cb8254ce619
#
_cell.length_a   1.000
_cell.length_b   1.000
_cell.length_c   1.000
_cell.angle_alpha   90.00
_cell.angle_beta   90.00
_cell.angle_gamma   90.00
#
_symmetry.space_group_name_H-M   'P 1'
#
loop_
_entity.id
_entity.type
_entity.pdbx_description
1 polymer ?
#
loop_
_entity_poly.entity_id
_entity_poly.type
_entity_poly.pdbx_seq_one_letter_code
_entity_poly.pdbx_strand_id
1 'polypeptide(L)'
;MSIKTFKPTTPSRRQMTVSGFDGIDKKARPEPSLTEPLKKSSGRNSYGRITVRHRGGGNKRKYRIIDFKRDKMGSATVLRLEYDPNRSANIADRKSTRLNSSHTLASRMPSSA
;
A
#
# COMPACT_ATOMS: atom_id res chain seq x y z
N MET A 1 4.65 5.76 -16.36
CA MET A 1 3.87 6.37 -15.25
C MET A 1 3.85 7.87 -15.46
N SER A 2 2.69 8.47 -15.43
CA SER A 2 2.58 9.91 -15.65
C SER A 2 2.85 10.68 -14.37
N ILE A 3 3.29 11.91 -14.51
CA ILE A 3 3.49 12.83 -13.40
C ILE A 3 2.49 13.96 -13.53
N LYS A 4 1.72 14.19 -12.49
CA LYS A 4 0.77 15.28 -12.45
C LYS A 4 1.44 16.50 -11.82
N THR A 5 1.36 17.62 -12.50
CA THR A 5 1.87 18.90 -12.01
C THR A 5 0.71 19.82 -11.67
N PHE A 6 0.99 20.86 -10.91
CA PHE A 6 -0.03 21.80 -10.46
C PHE A 6 0.26 23.20 -10.96
N LYS A 7 -0.78 24.03 -11.07
CA LYS A 7 -0.65 25.43 -11.44
C LYS A 7 0.12 26.18 -10.34
N PRO A 8 0.93 27.18 -10.70
CA PRO A 8 1.74 27.91 -9.72
C PRO A 8 0.89 28.95 -8.96
N THR A 9 -0.06 28.50 -8.16
CA THR A 9 -0.94 29.36 -7.39
C THR A 9 -0.34 29.79 -6.07
N THR A 10 0.58 29.00 -5.51
CA THR A 10 1.32 29.32 -4.29
C THR A 10 2.77 28.91 -4.47
N PRO A 11 3.70 29.39 -3.65
CA PRO A 11 5.10 28.98 -3.76
C PRO A 11 5.31 27.46 -3.66
N SER A 12 4.54 26.79 -2.80
CA SER A 12 4.67 25.34 -2.65
C SER A 12 4.07 24.59 -3.83
N ARG A 13 2.96 25.04 -4.37
CA ARG A 13 2.32 24.36 -5.50
C ARG A 13 3.10 24.50 -6.80
N ARG A 14 3.92 25.52 -6.91
CA ARG A 14 4.74 25.75 -8.11
C ARG A 14 5.64 24.57 -8.42
N GLN A 15 6.16 23.90 -7.39
CA GLN A 15 7.12 22.81 -7.52
C GLN A 15 6.50 21.44 -7.19
N MET A 16 5.23 21.41 -6.86
CA MET A 16 4.58 20.18 -6.43
C MET A 16 4.30 19.25 -7.61
N THR A 17 4.64 17.99 -7.44
CA THR A 17 4.32 16.92 -8.40
C THR A 17 3.82 15.70 -7.66
N VAL A 18 2.95 14.94 -8.30
CA VAL A 18 2.43 13.69 -7.74
C VAL A 18 2.31 12.65 -8.85
N SER A 19 2.21 11.38 -8.46
CA SER A 19 1.96 10.31 -9.40
C SER A 19 0.57 10.43 -10.00
N GLY A 20 0.45 10.18 -11.29
CA GLY A 20 -0.85 10.15 -11.97
C GLY A 20 -1.64 8.87 -11.74
N PHE A 21 -1.01 7.84 -11.19
CA PHE A 21 -1.64 6.53 -10.92
C PHE A 21 -2.30 5.91 -12.15
N ASP A 22 -1.62 6.00 -13.29
CA ASP A 22 -2.13 5.41 -14.52
C ASP A 22 -2.22 3.89 -14.39
N GLY A 23 -3.31 3.32 -14.89
CA GLY A 23 -3.52 1.88 -14.84
C GLY A 23 -3.95 1.34 -13.48
N ILE A 24 -4.21 2.21 -12.52
CA ILE A 24 -4.62 1.80 -11.18
C ILE A 24 -5.93 2.45 -10.81
N ASP A 25 -6.86 1.65 -10.33
CA ASP A 25 -8.10 2.15 -9.77
C ASP A 25 -7.93 2.34 -8.26
N LYS A 26 -7.82 3.60 -7.86
CA LYS A 26 -7.65 3.95 -6.44
C LYS A 26 -8.89 3.64 -5.61
N LYS A 27 -10.04 3.46 -6.25
CA LYS A 27 -11.29 3.16 -5.56
C LYS A 27 -11.53 1.67 -5.41
N ALA A 28 -10.75 0.83 -6.07
CA ALA A 28 -10.90 -0.60 -5.97
C ALA A 28 -10.62 -1.08 -4.54
N ARG A 29 -11.39 -2.06 -4.10
CA ARG A 29 -11.20 -2.61 -2.76
C ARG A 29 -9.93 -3.45 -2.73
N PRO A 30 -9.13 -3.34 -1.67
CA PRO A 30 -7.98 -4.23 -1.50
C PRO A 30 -8.44 -5.66 -1.20
N GLU A 31 -7.53 -6.60 -1.38
CA GLU A 31 -7.79 -8.00 -1.03
C GLU A 31 -7.95 -8.12 0.49
N PRO A 32 -9.12 -8.56 1.00
CA PRO A 32 -9.35 -8.56 2.44
C PRO A 32 -8.40 -9.48 3.22
N SER A 33 -8.00 -10.60 2.63
CA SER A 33 -7.12 -11.55 3.31
C SER A 33 -5.69 -11.03 3.48
N LEU A 34 -5.31 -10.01 2.73
CA LEU A 34 -3.98 -9.43 2.76
C LEU A 34 -3.95 -8.03 3.36
N THR A 35 -4.98 -7.68 4.10
CA THR A 35 -5.04 -6.39 4.79
C THR A 35 -5.24 -6.61 6.28
N GLU A 36 -4.73 -5.68 7.05
CA GLU A 36 -4.93 -5.68 8.49
C GLU A 36 -5.09 -4.25 8.98
N PRO A 37 -5.65 -4.04 10.18
CA PRO A 37 -5.79 -2.69 10.71
C PRO A 37 -4.45 -2.03 10.94
N LEU A 38 -4.34 -0.77 10.59
CA LEU A 38 -3.17 0.04 10.88
C LEU A 38 -3.49 0.93 12.07
N LYS A 39 -2.98 0.56 13.23
CA LYS A 39 -3.18 1.32 14.45
C LYS A 39 -2.21 2.50 14.50
N LYS A 40 -2.71 3.64 14.92
CA LYS A 40 -1.90 4.84 15.09
C LYS A 40 -1.94 5.28 16.54
N SER A 41 -0.80 5.56 17.11
CA SER A 41 -0.72 6.05 18.50
C SER A 41 -0.83 7.57 18.58
N SER A 42 -0.61 8.26 17.46
CA SER A 42 -0.69 9.73 17.38
C SER A 42 0.20 10.43 18.41
N GLY A 43 1.36 9.87 18.67
CA GLY A 43 2.32 10.43 19.60
C GLY A 43 1.98 10.22 21.08
N ARG A 44 0.93 9.45 21.39
CA ARG A 44 0.55 9.17 22.78
C ARG A 44 1.31 7.96 23.31
N ASN A 45 1.73 8.06 24.57
CA ASN A 45 2.39 6.96 25.27
C ASN A 45 1.36 6.03 25.93
N SER A 46 1.83 5.10 26.76
CA SER A 46 0.95 4.15 27.47
C SER A 46 -0.03 4.82 28.44
N TYR A 47 0.29 6.01 28.91
CA TYR A 47 -0.60 6.77 29.79
C TYR A 47 -1.58 7.66 29.00
N GLY A 48 -1.55 7.62 27.69
CA GLY A 48 -2.41 8.45 26.84
C GLY A 48 -1.97 9.90 26.70
N ARG A 49 -0.79 10.24 27.21
CA ARG A 49 -0.25 11.60 27.13
C ARG A 49 0.58 11.77 25.86
N ILE A 50 0.58 12.99 25.33
CA ILE A 50 1.37 13.31 24.13
C ILE A 50 2.83 13.48 24.53
N THR A 51 3.64 12.51 24.15
CA THR A 51 5.11 12.57 24.36
C THR A 51 5.86 12.95 23.11
N VAL A 52 5.26 12.77 21.93
CA VAL A 52 5.84 13.17 20.66
C VAL A 52 4.85 14.10 19.97
N ARG A 53 5.29 15.34 19.72
CA ARG A 53 4.44 16.34 19.07
C ARG A 53 4.39 16.14 17.55
N HIS A 54 3.40 16.76 16.93
CA HIS A 54 3.23 16.79 15.46
C HIS A 54 3.01 15.42 14.85
N ARG A 55 2.28 14.56 15.56
CA ARG A 55 1.89 13.23 15.09
C ARG A 55 0.36 13.10 15.15
N GLY A 56 -0.18 12.41 14.17
CA GLY A 56 -1.61 12.12 14.11
C GLY A 56 -2.29 12.79 12.94
N GLY A 57 -3.59 12.63 12.86
CA GLY A 57 -4.40 13.16 11.77
C GLY A 57 -4.36 12.28 10.53
N GLY A 58 -4.94 12.80 9.46
CA GLY A 58 -5.07 12.08 8.21
C GLY A 58 -6.27 11.15 8.18
N ASN A 59 -6.41 10.43 7.09
CA ASN A 59 -7.49 9.49 6.89
C ASN A 59 -7.14 8.11 7.43
N LYS A 60 -8.15 7.34 7.78
CA LYS A 60 -7.97 5.95 8.19
C LYS A 60 -7.42 5.14 7.04
N ARG A 61 -6.42 4.33 7.32
CA ARG A 61 -5.78 3.47 6.33
C ARG A 61 -5.74 2.03 6.81
N LYS A 62 -5.69 1.10 5.88
CA LYS A 62 -5.42 -0.30 6.18
C LYS A 62 -4.00 -0.62 5.75
N TYR A 63 -3.33 -1.43 6.53
CA TYR A 63 -2.02 -1.92 6.15
C TYR A 63 -2.17 -3.10 5.19
N ARG A 64 -1.39 -3.10 4.11
CA ARG A 64 -1.31 -4.23 3.19
C ARG A 64 -0.10 -5.05 3.55
N ILE A 65 -0.29 -6.34 3.68
CA ILE A 65 0.79 -7.25 4.00
C ILE A 65 1.62 -7.45 2.73
N ILE A 66 2.89 -7.05 2.78
CA ILE A 66 3.77 -7.01 1.62
C ILE A 66 4.86 -8.06 1.74
N ASP A 67 5.10 -8.77 0.65
CA ASP A 67 6.22 -9.70 0.57
C ASP A 67 7.47 -8.95 0.13
N PHE A 68 8.23 -8.47 1.09
CA PHE A 68 9.48 -7.76 0.79
C PHE A 68 10.63 -8.70 0.43
N LYS A 69 10.61 -9.91 0.94
CA LYS A 69 11.73 -10.84 0.78
C LYS A 69 11.72 -11.58 -0.54
N ARG A 70 10.52 -11.90 -1.02
CA ARG A 70 10.34 -12.61 -2.30
C ARG A 70 11.21 -13.86 -2.39
N ASP A 71 11.33 -14.58 -1.30
CA ASP A 71 12.17 -15.77 -1.23
C ASP A 71 11.53 -17.00 -1.89
N LYS A 72 10.30 -16.89 -2.30
CA LYS A 72 9.60 -17.97 -2.99
C LYS A 72 9.90 -17.93 -4.46
N MET A 73 10.43 -18.99 -5.00
CA MET A 73 10.73 -19.10 -6.41
C MET A 73 9.55 -19.63 -7.21
N GLY A 74 9.56 -19.35 -8.50
CA GLY A 74 8.52 -19.81 -9.41
C GLY A 74 7.78 -18.67 -10.08
N SER A 75 6.92 -19.02 -11.02
CA SER A 75 6.10 -18.04 -11.74
C SER A 75 4.79 -17.80 -10.99
N ALA A 76 4.22 -16.65 -11.24
CA ALA A 76 2.94 -16.27 -10.67
C ALA A 76 2.19 -15.37 -11.65
N THR A 77 0.87 -15.43 -11.56
CA THR A 77 0.02 -14.59 -12.39
C THR A 77 -0.42 -13.37 -11.63
N VAL A 78 -0.23 -12.20 -12.21
CA VAL A 78 -0.72 -10.94 -11.62
C VAL A 78 -2.23 -10.89 -11.81
N LEU A 79 -2.97 -10.84 -10.69
CA LEU A 79 -4.42 -10.75 -10.73
C LEU A 79 -4.88 -9.31 -10.96
N ARG A 80 -4.24 -8.37 -10.30
CA ARG A 80 -4.57 -6.95 -10.41
C ARG A 80 -3.47 -6.09 -9.82
N LEU A 81 -3.48 -4.83 -10.19
CA LEU A 81 -2.66 -3.81 -9.57
C LEU A 81 -3.51 -3.06 -8.54
N GLU A 82 -2.95 -2.78 -7.39
CA GLU A 82 -3.67 -2.13 -6.31
C GLU A 82 -2.96 -0.87 -5.84
N TYR A 83 -3.75 0.07 -5.36
CA TYR A 83 -3.24 1.28 -4.73
C TYR A 83 -2.96 1.02 -3.26
N ASP A 84 -1.77 1.39 -2.81
CA ASP A 84 -1.42 1.33 -1.38
C ASP A 84 -1.19 2.75 -0.87
N PRO A 85 -2.03 3.25 0.04
CA PRO A 85 -1.88 4.61 0.56
C PRO A 85 -0.66 4.80 1.46
N ASN A 86 0.01 3.72 1.86
CA ASN A 86 1.14 3.80 2.79
C ASN A 86 2.48 3.92 2.08
N ARG A 87 2.50 3.88 0.76
CA ARG A 87 3.73 3.98 -0.03
C ARG A 87 3.46 4.64 -1.36
N SER A 88 4.50 5.15 -1.98
CA SER A 88 4.37 5.79 -3.28
C SER A 88 4.31 4.77 -4.42
N ALA A 89 4.85 3.58 -4.22
CA ALA A 89 4.85 2.54 -5.23
C ALA A 89 3.49 1.86 -5.33
N ASN A 90 3.19 1.35 -6.52
CA ASN A 90 2.01 0.53 -6.73
C ASN A 90 2.32 -0.91 -6.32
N ILE A 91 1.33 -1.63 -5.86
CA ILE A 91 1.49 -3.02 -5.47
C ILE A 91 0.70 -3.91 -6.42
N ALA A 92 1.14 -5.15 -6.54
CA ALA A 92 0.50 -6.13 -7.40
C ALA A 92 0.00 -7.29 -6.55
N ASP A 93 -1.22 -7.69 -6.82
CA ASP A 93 -1.82 -8.87 -6.24
C ASP A 93 -1.58 -10.01 -7.22
N ARG A 94 -0.87 -11.03 -6.80
CA ARG A 94 -0.53 -12.12 -7.70
C ARG A 94 -0.86 -13.48 -7.09
N LYS A 95 -1.13 -14.43 -7.96
CA LYS A 95 -1.47 -15.79 -7.60
C LYS A 95 -0.37 -16.71 -8.08
N SER A 96 0.09 -17.58 -7.21
CA SER A 96 1.07 -18.60 -7.60
C SER A 96 0.49 -19.54 -8.65
N THR A 97 1.30 -19.90 -9.64
CA THR A 97 0.89 -20.83 -10.69
C THR A 97 1.21 -22.28 -10.34
N ARG A 98 1.61 -22.56 -9.13
CA ARG A 98 1.87 -23.94 -8.72
C ARG A 98 0.62 -24.80 -8.80
N LEU A 99 0.82 -26.07 -9.08
CA LEU A 99 -0.27 -27.04 -9.14
C LEU A 99 -1.00 -27.15 -7.83
N ASN A 100 -0.33 -26.96 -6.74
CA ASN A 100 -0.95 -27.02 -5.44
C ASN A 100 -1.77 -25.77 -5.21
N SER A 101 -2.96 -25.79 -5.69
CA SER A 101 -3.81 -24.62 -5.68
C SER A 101 -4.37 -24.27 -4.32
N SER A 102 -4.20 -25.09 -3.33
CA SER A 102 -4.62 -24.72 -1.98
C SER A 102 -3.89 -23.51 -1.44
N HIS A 103 -2.83 -23.13 -2.11
CA HIS A 103 -2.07 -21.96 -1.71
C HIS A 103 -2.23 -20.81 -2.67
N THR A 104 -3.43 -20.59 -3.09
CA THR A 104 -3.68 -19.47 -3.99
C THR A 104 -3.65 -18.19 -3.23
N LEU A 105 -2.56 -17.76 -2.79
CA LEU A 105 -2.45 -16.53 -2.08
C LEU A 105 -2.00 -15.43 -2.98
N ALA A 106 -2.62 -14.31 -2.80
CA ALA A 106 -2.11 -13.11 -3.37
C ALA A 106 -0.78 -12.85 -2.74
N SER A 107 0.18 -12.53 -3.50
CA SER A 107 1.44 -12.57 -2.95
C SER A 107 2.07 -11.25 -2.87
N ARG A 108 1.39 -10.37 -2.26
CA ARG A 108 2.05 -9.24 -1.69
C ARG A 108 2.95 -9.67 -0.54
N MET A 109 2.85 -10.92 -0.18
CA MET A 109 3.67 -11.54 0.83
C MET A 109 4.02 -12.92 0.32
N PRO A 110 4.98 -13.57 0.93
CA PRO A 110 5.39 -14.87 0.54
C PRO A 110 4.31 -15.76 0.91
N SER A 111 3.53 -15.87 0.22
CA SER A 111 2.54 -16.72 0.32
C SER A 111 2.71 -17.79 1.12
N SER A 112 3.21 -17.63 1.81
CA SER A 112 3.22 -18.45 2.47
C SER A 112 2.70 -19.48 2.29
N ALA A 113 2.66 -19.77 1.96
CA ALA A 113 2.27 -20.91 1.87
C ALA A 113 2.04 -21.34 2.33
#